data_989ec6a1ec45d7272737ec12450eabde
#
_entry.id   989ec6a1ec45d7272737ec12450eabde
#
_cell.length_a   1.000
_cell.length_b   1.000
_cell.length_c   1.000
_cell.angle_alpha   90.00
_cell.angle_beta   90.00
_cell.angle_gamma   90.00
#
_symmetry.space_group_name_H-M   'P 1'
#
loop_
_entity.id
_entity.type
_entity.pdbx_description
1 polymer ?
#
loop_
_entity_poly.entity_id
_entity_poly.type
_entity_poly.pdbx_seq_one_letter_code
_entity_poly.pdbx_strand_id
1 'polypeptide(L)'
;GVIYKFINKGEGKKPANGTDVYIHYAGFLETTGELFDTSYQNVADSFGKLDPNRAAANGYAPFPFKYGNKQGLIPGFIEGLEQMNYGDKILVFIPSALGYGKQGAGNVIPPNSNIIFEIELLESMPK
;
A
#
# COMPACT_ATOMS: atom_id res chain seq x y z
N GLY A 1 7.66 -11.94 10.48
CA GLY A 1 7.55 -11.28 9.22
C GLY A 1 6.14 -11.20 8.69
N VAL A 2 6.03 -10.71 7.48
CA VAL A 2 4.75 -10.62 6.80
C VAL A 2 4.46 -11.90 6.01
N ILE A 3 3.18 -12.14 5.74
CA ILE A 3 2.73 -13.15 4.79
C ILE A 3 2.27 -12.41 3.56
N TYR A 4 2.69 -12.84 2.39
CA TYR A 4 2.27 -12.18 1.15
C TYR A 4 1.82 -13.20 0.11
N LYS A 5 0.98 -12.74 -0.81
CA LYS A 5 0.42 -13.56 -1.87
C LYS A 5 0.35 -12.73 -3.15
N PHE A 6 0.88 -13.25 -4.25
CA PHE A 6 0.75 -12.58 -5.54
C PHE A 6 -0.68 -12.69 -6.05
N ILE A 7 -1.28 -11.52 -6.36
CA ILE A 7 -2.57 -11.45 -7.05
C ILE A 7 -2.34 -11.53 -8.54
N ASN A 8 -1.31 -10.81 -9.02
CA ASN A 8 -0.96 -10.75 -10.42
C ASN A 8 0.54 -10.54 -10.54
N LYS A 9 1.19 -11.35 -11.37
CA LYS A 9 2.62 -11.19 -11.66
C LYS A 9 2.79 -10.41 -12.95
N GLY A 10 3.50 -9.29 -12.86
CA GLY A 10 3.89 -8.53 -14.04
C GLY A 10 5.07 -9.17 -14.76
N GLU A 11 5.48 -8.55 -15.85
CA GLU A 11 6.59 -9.03 -16.65
C GLU A 11 7.86 -8.20 -16.46
N GLY A 12 7.83 -7.26 -15.53
CA GLY A 12 8.94 -6.35 -15.30
C GLY A 12 10.05 -6.96 -14.47
N LYS A 13 11.11 -6.17 -14.33
CA LYS A 13 12.27 -6.54 -13.53
C LYS A 13 12.11 -6.05 -12.10
N LYS A 14 12.96 -6.58 -11.22
CA LYS A 14 13.09 -6.04 -9.87
C LYS A 14 13.75 -4.66 -9.94
N PRO A 15 13.19 -3.66 -9.25
CA PRO A 15 13.82 -2.33 -9.25
C PRO A 15 15.21 -2.37 -8.63
N ALA A 16 16.09 -1.50 -9.12
CA ALA A 16 17.38 -1.29 -8.50
C ALA A 16 17.24 -0.36 -7.30
N ASN A 17 18.06 -0.57 -6.28
CA ASN A 17 18.07 0.32 -5.12
C ASN A 17 18.38 1.75 -5.54
N GLY A 18 17.66 2.70 -4.96
CA GLY A 18 17.80 4.12 -5.28
C GLY A 18 16.96 4.60 -6.44
N THR A 19 16.21 3.71 -7.08
CA THR A 19 15.32 4.06 -8.19
C THR A 19 14.00 4.61 -7.64
N ASP A 20 13.45 5.63 -8.28
CA ASP A 20 12.11 6.09 -7.98
C ASP A 20 11.10 5.12 -8.57
N VAL A 21 10.25 4.59 -7.71
CA VAL A 21 9.15 3.71 -8.11
C VAL A 21 7.84 4.38 -7.74
N TYR A 22 6.73 3.89 -8.28
CA TYR A 22 5.40 4.46 -8.03
C TYR A 22 4.48 3.37 -7.52
N ILE A 23 3.75 3.68 -6.44
CA ILE A 23 3.04 2.67 -5.68
C ILE A 23 1.55 3.01 -5.60
N HIS A 24 0.72 2.12 -6.11
CA HIS A 24 -0.71 2.09 -5.82
C HIS A 24 -0.97 1.13 -4.67
N TYR A 25 -1.94 1.47 -3.83
CA TYR A 25 -2.24 0.63 -2.67
C TYR A 25 -3.69 0.75 -2.23
N ALA A 26 -4.13 -0.27 -1.49
CA ALA A 26 -5.38 -0.22 -0.74
C ALA A 26 -5.13 -0.94 0.59
N GLY A 27 -5.43 -0.28 1.71
CA GLY A 27 -5.20 -0.82 3.04
C GLY A 27 -6.51 -1.09 3.77
N PHE A 28 -6.58 -2.26 4.41
CA PHE A 28 -7.78 -2.74 5.08
C PHE A 28 -7.46 -3.20 6.49
N LEU A 29 -8.42 -3.03 7.41
CA LEU A 29 -8.35 -3.66 8.72
C LEU A 29 -8.71 -5.13 8.57
N GLU A 30 -7.87 -6.04 9.10
CA GLU A 30 -8.10 -7.47 8.98
C GLU A 30 -9.41 -7.89 9.66
N THR A 31 -9.67 -7.33 10.84
CA THR A 31 -10.81 -7.75 11.67
C THR A 31 -12.16 -7.45 11.02
N THR A 32 -12.28 -6.29 10.38
CA THR A 32 -13.57 -5.81 9.87
C THR A 32 -13.63 -5.80 8.34
N GLY A 33 -12.48 -5.84 7.67
CA GLY A 33 -12.41 -5.64 6.23
C GLY A 33 -12.60 -4.20 5.80
N GLU A 34 -12.64 -3.26 6.74
CA GLU A 34 -12.86 -1.85 6.44
C GLU A 34 -11.65 -1.26 5.75
N LEU A 35 -11.89 -0.54 4.64
CA LEU A 35 -10.85 0.22 3.95
C LEU A 35 -10.47 1.43 4.79
N PHE A 36 -9.18 1.62 5.09
CA PHE A 36 -8.73 2.80 5.82
C PHE A 36 -7.99 3.81 4.93
N ASP A 37 -7.42 3.40 3.81
CA ASP A 37 -6.81 4.32 2.86
C ASP A 37 -6.53 3.60 1.54
N THR A 38 -6.52 4.37 0.44
CA THR A 38 -6.17 3.83 -0.87
C THR A 38 -5.71 4.96 -1.79
N SER A 39 -4.85 4.62 -2.74
CA SER A 39 -4.46 5.51 -3.83
C SER A 39 -5.41 5.41 -5.03
N TYR A 40 -6.29 4.42 -5.05
CA TYR A 40 -7.24 4.22 -6.15
C TYR A 40 -8.54 4.97 -5.86
N GLN A 41 -8.89 5.94 -6.70
CA GLN A 41 -10.13 6.70 -6.52
C GLN A 41 -11.37 5.80 -6.60
N ASN A 42 -11.39 4.86 -7.55
CA ASN A 42 -12.51 3.97 -7.72
C ASN A 42 -12.70 3.03 -6.53
N VAL A 43 -11.62 2.62 -5.88
CA VAL A 43 -11.70 1.79 -4.66
C VAL A 43 -12.28 2.61 -3.51
N ALA A 44 -11.80 3.84 -3.33
CA ALA A 44 -12.34 4.73 -2.30
C ALA A 44 -13.84 4.95 -2.50
N ASP A 45 -14.26 5.16 -3.73
CA ASP A 45 -15.67 5.36 -4.06
C ASP A 45 -16.49 4.10 -3.77
N SER A 46 -16.00 2.94 -4.19
CA SER A 46 -16.69 1.66 -3.99
C SER A 46 -16.92 1.32 -2.53
N PHE A 47 -16.00 1.74 -1.65
CA PHE A 47 -16.10 1.48 -0.21
C PHE A 47 -16.77 2.61 0.55
N GLY A 48 -17.30 3.63 -0.14
CA GLY A 48 -17.95 4.75 0.51
C GLY A 48 -16.99 5.66 1.28
N LYS A 49 -15.72 5.68 0.89
CA LYS A 49 -14.66 6.43 1.58
C LYS A 49 -14.06 7.54 0.73
N LEU A 50 -14.69 7.87 -0.41
CA LEU A 50 -14.16 8.90 -1.30
C LEU A 50 -14.12 10.25 -0.60
N ASP A 51 -12.93 10.89 -0.64
CA ASP A 51 -12.74 12.25 -0.17
C ASP A 51 -12.87 13.18 -1.39
N PRO A 52 -13.95 14.00 -1.47
CA PRO A 52 -14.16 14.87 -2.63
C PRO A 52 -13.05 15.90 -2.82
N ASN A 53 -12.47 16.39 -1.73
CA ASN A 53 -11.40 17.39 -1.80
C ASN A 53 -10.12 16.77 -2.37
N ARG A 54 -9.80 15.55 -1.94
CA ARG A 54 -8.66 14.81 -2.47
C ARG A 54 -8.86 14.49 -3.96
N ALA A 55 -10.07 14.08 -4.34
CA ALA A 55 -10.40 13.80 -5.74
C ALA A 55 -10.29 15.06 -6.60
N ALA A 56 -10.82 16.19 -6.12
CA ALA A 56 -10.78 17.45 -6.85
C ALA A 56 -9.33 17.95 -7.05
N ALA A 57 -8.43 17.61 -6.13
CA ALA A 57 -7.03 17.98 -6.21
C ALA A 57 -6.16 16.95 -6.94
N ASN A 58 -6.78 15.93 -7.58
CA ASN A 58 -6.08 14.82 -8.22
C ASN A 58 -5.19 14.04 -7.26
N GLY A 59 -5.61 13.94 -6.00
CA GLY A 59 -4.85 13.31 -4.94
C GLY A 59 -4.94 11.79 -4.89
N TYR A 60 -5.79 11.19 -5.72
CA TYR A 60 -5.83 9.73 -5.86
C TYR A 60 -4.91 9.34 -7.01
N ALA A 61 -3.67 9.00 -6.66
CA ALA A 61 -2.63 8.67 -7.63
C ALA A 61 -1.58 7.79 -6.95
N PRO A 62 -0.79 7.04 -7.71
CA PRO A 62 0.36 6.34 -7.14
C PRO A 62 1.31 7.34 -6.50
N PHE A 63 1.92 6.96 -5.39
CA PHE A 63 2.90 7.84 -4.75
C PHE A 63 4.33 7.42 -5.11
N PRO A 64 5.26 8.38 -5.23
CA PRO A 64 6.65 8.05 -5.51
C PRO A 64 7.35 7.56 -4.24
N PHE A 65 8.25 6.61 -4.40
CA PHE A 65 9.04 6.08 -3.31
C PHE A 65 10.39 5.64 -3.84
N LYS A 66 11.44 5.85 -3.04
CA LYS A 66 12.79 5.43 -3.45
C LYS A 66 13.01 3.98 -3.03
N TYR A 67 13.14 3.09 -4.01
CA TYR A 67 13.26 1.67 -3.76
C TYR A 67 14.53 1.37 -2.95
N GLY A 68 14.40 0.51 -1.96
CA GLY A 68 15.51 0.18 -1.05
C GLY A 68 15.56 1.06 0.20
N ASN A 69 14.80 2.17 0.24
CA ASN A 69 14.68 2.98 1.45
C ASN A 69 13.95 2.17 2.52
N LYS A 70 14.52 2.12 3.74
CA LYS A 70 13.93 1.37 4.85
C LYS A 70 13.08 2.24 5.77
N GLN A 71 12.85 3.49 5.40
CA GLN A 71 12.09 4.45 6.18
C GLN A 71 10.99 5.08 5.36
N GLY A 72 10.06 5.76 6.03
CA GLY A 72 8.98 6.48 5.36
C GLY A 72 7.70 5.67 5.18
N LEU A 73 7.77 4.35 5.34
CA LEU A 73 6.60 3.45 5.30
C LEU A 73 6.72 2.46 6.44
N ILE A 74 5.59 1.88 6.84
CA ILE A 74 5.61 0.86 7.90
C ILE A 74 6.46 -0.35 7.47
N PRO A 75 7.14 -1.02 8.42
CA PRO A 75 8.05 -2.11 8.08
C PRO A 75 7.43 -3.21 7.24
N GLY A 76 6.20 -3.61 7.52
CA GLY A 76 5.54 -4.67 6.78
C GLY A 76 5.27 -4.31 5.33
N PHE A 77 5.00 -3.04 5.05
CA PHE A 77 4.81 -2.57 3.68
C PHE A 77 6.13 -2.65 2.90
N ILE A 78 7.22 -2.19 3.51
CA ILE A 78 8.55 -2.24 2.90
C ILE A 78 8.94 -3.69 2.63
N GLU A 79 8.70 -4.59 3.58
CA GLU A 79 8.99 -6.02 3.41
C GLU A 79 8.24 -6.61 2.22
N GLY A 80 6.98 -6.22 2.03
CA GLY A 80 6.19 -6.62 0.86
C GLY A 80 6.77 -6.10 -0.44
N LEU A 81 7.15 -4.81 -0.47
CA LEU A 81 7.74 -4.21 -1.67
C LEU A 81 9.01 -4.96 -2.12
N GLU A 82 9.80 -5.43 -1.17
CA GLU A 82 11.05 -6.13 -1.47
C GLU A 82 10.85 -7.44 -2.22
N GLN A 83 9.62 -7.96 -2.24
CA GLN A 83 9.26 -9.19 -2.96
C GLN A 83 8.79 -8.92 -4.38
N MET A 84 8.62 -7.66 -4.79
CA MET A 84 7.92 -7.29 -6.01
C MET A 84 8.86 -6.90 -7.14
N ASN A 85 8.43 -7.25 -8.34
CA ASN A 85 8.97 -6.71 -9.60
C ASN A 85 7.98 -5.69 -10.16
N TYR A 86 8.43 -4.90 -11.11
CA TYR A 86 7.54 -3.95 -11.78
C TYR A 86 6.34 -4.67 -12.41
N GLY A 87 5.16 -4.13 -12.17
CA GLY A 87 3.90 -4.67 -12.67
C GLY A 87 3.24 -5.71 -11.78
N ASP A 88 3.92 -6.14 -10.72
CA ASP A 88 3.32 -7.08 -9.77
C ASP A 88 2.26 -6.41 -8.93
N LYS A 89 1.27 -7.20 -8.53
CA LYS A 89 0.29 -6.81 -7.52
C LYS A 89 0.24 -7.92 -6.47
N ILE A 90 0.39 -7.56 -5.20
CA ILE A 90 0.39 -8.50 -4.08
C ILE A 90 -0.58 -8.10 -2.99
N LEU A 91 -1.01 -9.08 -2.20
CA LEU A 91 -1.60 -8.85 -0.89
C LEU A 91 -0.54 -9.13 0.17
N VAL A 92 -0.45 -8.24 1.16
CA VAL A 92 0.47 -8.41 2.28
C VAL A 92 -0.31 -8.39 3.57
N PHE A 93 -0.17 -9.44 4.37
CA PHE A 93 -0.80 -9.55 5.68
C PHE A 93 0.21 -9.12 6.72
N ILE A 94 -0.04 -7.99 7.38
CA ILE A 94 0.92 -7.30 8.24
C ILE A 94 0.44 -7.37 9.68
N PRO A 95 1.17 -8.09 10.56
CA PRO A 95 0.84 -8.07 11.98
C PRO A 95 1.09 -6.68 12.56
N SER A 96 0.37 -6.34 13.62
CA SER A 96 0.41 -4.99 14.19
C SER A 96 1.83 -4.52 14.51
N ALA A 97 2.70 -5.42 14.96
CA ALA A 97 4.09 -5.05 15.30
C ALA A 97 4.90 -4.55 14.09
N LEU A 98 4.50 -4.92 12.88
CA LEU A 98 5.13 -4.47 11.62
C LEU A 98 4.28 -3.42 10.91
N GLY A 99 3.18 -3.02 11.54
CA GLY A 99 2.27 -1.99 11.04
C GLY A 99 2.27 -0.77 11.96
N TYR A 100 1.10 -0.42 12.47
CA TYR A 100 0.94 0.78 13.30
C TYR A 100 1.01 0.51 14.81
N GLY A 101 1.18 -0.76 15.22
CA GLY A 101 1.50 -1.14 16.57
C GLY A 101 0.46 -0.75 17.61
N LYS A 102 0.95 -0.49 18.83
CA LYS A 102 0.10 -0.16 19.98
C LYS A 102 -0.55 1.20 19.87
N GLN A 103 -0.01 2.09 19.04
CA GLN A 103 -0.54 3.44 18.88
C GLN A 103 -1.70 3.51 17.88
N GLY A 104 -1.71 2.60 16.90
CA GLY A 104 -2.65 2.71 15.79
C GLY A 104 -2.35 3.95 14.95
N ALA A 105 -3.35 4.44 14.21
CA ALA A 105 -3.21 5.64 13.38
C ALA A 105 -4.52 6.41 13.37
N GLY A 106 -4.54 7.55 14.05
CA GLY A 106 -5.70 8.43 14.09
C GLY A 106 -6.97 7.70 14.55
N ASN A 107 -8.07 8.06 13.92
CA ASN A 107 -9.37 7.43 14.21
C ASN A 107 -9.67 6.26 13.27
N VAL A 108 -8.75 5.90 12.38
CA VAL A 108 -9.04 4.90 11.32
C VAL A 108 -8.40 3.56 11.59
N ILE A 109 -7.26 3.51 12.29
CA ILE A 109 -6.59 2.26 12.63
C ILE A 109 -6.49 2.16 14.14
N PRO A 110 -7.29 1.27 14.76
CA PRO A 110 -7.22 1.07 16.21
C PRO A 110 -5.86 0.51 16.66
N PRO A 111 -5.51 0.66 17.93
CA PRO A 111 -4.30 0.02 18.48
C PRO A 111 -4.32 -1.49 18.25
N ASN A 112 -3.14 -2.03 18.01
CA ASN A 112 -2.91 -3.48 17.86
C ASN A 112 -3.66 -4.11 16.70
N SER A 113 -3.90 -3.35 15.62
CA SER A 113 -4.61 -3.85 14.44
C SER A 113 -3.66 -4.59 13.51
N ASN A 114 -4.04 -5.80 13.12
CA ASN A 114 -3.45 -6.45 11.96
C ASN A 114 -4.08 -5.85 10.72
N ILE A 115 -3.29 -5.62 9.70
CA ILE A 115 -3.76 -4.93 8.49
C ILE A 115 -3.38 -5.72 7.25
N ILE A 116 -4.10 -5.43 6.16
CA ILE A 116 -3.85 -6.06 4.87
C ILE A 116 -3.68 -4.94 3.87
N PHE A 117 -2.56 -4.97 3.12
CA PHE A 117 -2.37 -4.07 2.00
C PHE A 117 -2.40 -4.83 0.68
N GLU A 118 -3.13 -4.29 -0.29
CA GLU A 118 -2.93 -4.62 -1.69
C GLU A 118 -1.96 -3.59 -2.24
N ILE A 119 -0.89 -4.05 -2.88
CA ILE A 119 0.18 -3.18 -3.38
C ILE A 119 0.42 -3.48 -4.86
N GLU A 120 0.48 -2.42 -5.66
CA GLU A 120 0.87 -2.51 -7.08
C GLU A 120 2.10 -1.65 -7.30
N LEU A 121 3.14 -2.23 -7.90
CA LEU A 121 4.41 -1.56 -8.13
C LEU A 121 4.55 -1.16 -9.59
N LEU A 122 4.70 0.14 -9.84
CA LEU A 122 4.76 0.71 -11.19
C LEU A 122 6.11 1.35 -11.44
N GLU A 123 6.58 1.25 -12.69
CA GLU A 123 7.84 1.85 -13.12
C GLU A 123 7.73 3.35 -13.37
N SER A 124 6.54 3.81 -13.75
CA SER A 124 6.28 5.21 -14.05
C SER A 124 4.86 5.58 -13.67
N MET A 125 4.61 6.89 -13.58
CA MET A 125 3.25 7.37 -13.34
C MET A 125 2.37 7.05 -14.54
N PRO A 126 1.15 6.57 -14.32
CA PRO A 126 0.17 6.40 -15.40
C PRO A 126 -0.15 7.75 -16.03
N LYS A 127 -0.40 7.75 -17.31
CA LYS A 127 -0.80 8.96 -18.04
C LYS A 127 -2.30 9.21 -17.90
#